data_255880efda894fc9290505036447ec33
#
_entry.id   255880efda894fc9290505036447ec33
#
_cell.length_a   1.000
_cell.length_b   1.000
_cell.length_c   1.000
_cell.angle_alpha   90.00
_cell.angle_beta   90.00
_cell.angle_gamma   90.00
#
_symmetry.space_group_name_H-M   'P 1'
#
loop_
_entity.id
_entity.type
_entity.pdbx_description
1 polymer ?
#
loop_
_entity_poly.entity_id
_entity_poly.type
_entity_poly.pdbx_seq_one_letter_code
_entity_poly.pdbx_strand_id
1 'polypeptide(L)'
;MINAKMVASLNEQLNREMYSAYLYMSMSSHCNGMGLKGFANWFMVQYHEEMLHAMKLYEYIHSQGGQVKLKAIQEPPNEFKHPLEMFQKTLAHEQFITASINDLMELAISEKDHATRIFLQWYVSEQVEEEETDNDLISQLKLVGDNPQGLLMLDRELAARMTTVPTDFSKGVATTP
;
A
#
# COMPACT_ATOMS: atom_id res chain seq x y z
N MET A 1 2.96 -26.96 -7.82
CA MET A 1 2.27 -26.50 -6.60
C MET A 1 3.27 -25.73 -5.77
N ILE A 2 2.87 -24.58 -5.29
CA ILE A 2 3.67 -23.74 -4.40
C ILE A 2 4.05 -24.49 -3.11
N ASN A 3 5.26 -24.27 -2.58
CA ASN A 3 5.68 -24.95 -1.34
C ASN A 3 5.08 -24.28 -0.09
N ALA A 4 5.04 -25.01 1.03
CA ALA A 4 4.40 -24.55 2.27
C ALA A 4 5.10 -23.30 2.86
N LYS A 5 6.42 -23.15 2.69
CA LYS A 5 7.19 -22.01 3.18
C LYS A 5 6.81 -20.73 2.41
N MET A 6 6.72 -20.83 1.08
CA MET A 6 6.28 -19.71 0.24
C MET A 6 4.83 -19.32 0.56
N VAL A 7 3.90 -20.28 0.70
CA VAL A 7 2.52 -20.00 1.11
C VAL A 7 2.48 -19.25 2.45
N ALA A 8 3.28 -19.67 3.42
CA ALA A 8 3.33 -18.99 4.72
C ALA A 8 3.82 -17.54 4.59
N SER A 9 4.87 -17.29 3.79
CA SER A 9 5.43 -15.96 3.59
C SER A 9 4.49 -15.04 2.80
N LEU A 10 3.79 -15.56 1.78
CA LEU A 10 2.77 -14.80 1.05
C LEU A 10 1.56 -14.46 1.93
N ASN A 11 1.16 -15.33 2.86
CA ASN A 11 0.12 -15.01 3.85
C ASN A 11 0.55 -13.89 4.82
N GLU A 12 1.84 -13.86 5.22
CA GLU A 12 2.38 -12.73 6.01
C GLU A 12 2.30 -11.42 5.21
N GLN A 13 2.67 -11.46 3.93
CA GLN A 13 2.60 -10.28 3.08
C GLN A 13 1.15 -9.81 2.89
N LEU A 14 0.23 -10.72 2.62
CA LEU A 14 -1.20 -10.39 2.53
C LEU A 14 -1.69 -9.65 3.79
N ASN A 15 -1.26 -10.10 4.98
CA ASN A 15 -1.62 -9.43 6.23
C ASN A 15 -0.97 -8.03 6.35
N ARG A 16 0.24 -7.83 5.80
CA ARG A 16 0.91 -6.52 5.75
C ARG A 16 0.16 -5.54 4.85
N GLU A 17 -0.26 -5.97 3.64
CA GLU A 17 -1.05 -5.13 2.73
C GLU A 17 -2.40 -4.74 3.35
N MET A 18 -3.05 -5.68 4.03
CA MET A 18 -4.28 -5.38 4.78
C MET A 18 -4.04 -4.37 5.92
N TYR A 19 -2.88 -4.42 6.57
CA TYR A 19 -2.49 -3.42 7.57
C TYR A 19 -2.21 -2.06 6.91
N SER A 20 -1.52 -2.02 5.75
CA SER A 20 -1.30 -0.80 4.97
C SER A 20 -2.62 -0.11 4.65
N ALA A 21 -3.59 -0.87 4.11
CA ALA A 21 -4.92 -0.35 3.84
C ALA A 21 -5.57 0.25 5.10
N TYR A 22 -5.49 -0.45 6.23
CA TYR A 22 -6.08 0.00 7.49
C TYR A 22 -5.38 1.26 8.04
N LEU A 23 -4.06 1.34 7.90
CA LEU A 23 -3.24 2.51 8.24
C LEU A 23 -3.67 3.73 7.41
N TYR A 24 -3.81 3.59 6.09
CA TYR A 24 -4.19 4.70 5.21
C TYR A 24 -5.64 5.14 5.42
N MET A 25 -6.55 4.23 5.75
CA MET A 25 -7.90 4.60 6.18
C MET A 25 -7.89 5.44 7.47
N SER A 26 -7.03 5.11 8.43
CA SER A 26 -6.85 5.90 9.66
C SER A 26 -6.29 7.29 9.35
N MET A 27 -5.28 7.39 8.48
CA MET A 27 -4.72 8.68 8.03
C MET A 27 -5.76 9.52 7.30
N SER A 28 -6.58 8.92 6.42
CA SER A 28 -7.71 9.59 5.76
C SER A 28 -8.70 10.18 6.76
N SER A 29 -9.08 9.40 7.77
CA SER A 29 -9.98 9.84 8.84
C SER A 29 -9.40 11.03 9.60
N HIS A 30 -8.11 10.99 9.95
CA HIS A 30 -7.43 12.09 10.63
C HIS A 30 -7.41 13.38 9.78
N CYS A 31 -7.06 13.28 8.48
CA CYS A 31 -7.10 14.42 7.55
C CYS A 31 -8.50 15.03 7.43
N ASN A 32 -9.55 14.19 7.43
CA ASN A 32 -10.94 14.67 7.46
C ASN A 32 -11.22 15.51 8.72
N GLY A 33 -10.72 15.09 9.87
CA GLY A 33 -10.82 15.84 11.13
C GLY A 33 -10.10 17.19 11.10
N MET A 34 -8.98 17.28 10.35
CA MET A 34 -8.22 18.51 10.13
C MET A 34 -8.87 19.45 9.09
N GLY A 35 -9.90 19.01 8.37
CA GLY A 35 -10.51 19.77 7.26
C GLY A 35 -9.75 19.68 5.94
N LEU A 36 -8.72 18.83 5.85
CA LEU A 36 -7.88 18.61 4.67
C LEU A 36 -8.47 17.48 3.81
N LYS A 37 -9.47 17.83 3.01
CA LYS A 37 -10.26 16.87 2.22
C LYS A 37 -9.48 16.24 1.07
N GLY A 38 -8.52 16.95 0.49
CA GLY A 38 -7.66 16.45 -0.56
C GLY A 38 -6.67 15.41 -0.04
N PHE A 39 -6.04 15.69 1.09
CA PHE A 39 -5.19 14.69 1.78
C PHE A 39 -6.01 13.46 2.19
N ALA A 40 -7.22 13.66 2.72
CA ALA A 40 -8.11 12.56 3.06
C ALA A 40 -8.46 11.70 1.83
N ASN A 41 -8.71 12.32 0.68
CA ASN A 41 -8.94 11.64 -0.59
C ASN A 41 -7.71 10.84 -1.02
N TRP A 42 -6.51 11.44 -0.96
CA TRP A 42 -5.26 10.77 -1.34
C TRP A 42 -5.06 9.46 -0.55
N PHE A 43 -5.19 9.52 0.78
CA PHE A 43 -5.08 8.34 1.63
C PHE A 43 -6.22 7.33 1.42
N MET A 44 -7.42 7.77 1.03
CA MET A 44 -8.50 6.84 0.69
C MET A 44 -8.24 6.13 -0.64
N VAL A 45 -7.59 6.79 -1.61
CA VAL A 45 -7.13 6.13 -2.84
C VAL A 45 -6.06 5.08 -2.50
N GLN A 46 -5.06 5.43 -1.67
CA GLN A 46 -4.07 4.45 -1.19
C GLN A 46 -4.72 3.24 -0.52
N TYR A 47 -5.72 3.46 0.35
CA TYR A 47 -6.49 2.35 0.94
C TYR A 47 -7.01 1.37 -0.12
N HIS A 48 -7.55 1.87 -1.24
CA HIS A 48 -8.05 1.00 -2.31
C HIS A 48 -6.94 0.27 -3.06
N GLU A 49 -5.80 0.93 -3.26
CA GLU A 49 -4.61 0.33 -3.89
C GLU A 49 -4.05 -0.80 -3.02
N GLU A 50 -3.90 -0.60 -1.72
CA GLU A 50 -3.48 -1.65 -0.79
C GLU A 50 -4.46 -2.84 -0.70
N MET A 51 -5.76 -2.56 -0.78
CA MET A 51 -6.75 -3.62 -0.88
C MET A 51 -6.60 -4.45 -2.16
N LEU A 52 -6.25 -3.81 -3.30
CA LEU A 52 -5.91 -4.53 -4.53
C LEU A 52 -4.66 -5.40 -4.32
N HIS A 53 -3.60 -4.86 -3.68
CA HIS A 53 -2.37 -5.60 -3.39
C HIS A 53 -2.68 -6.86 -2.58
N ALA A 54 -3.45 -6.73 -1.51
CA ALA A 54 -3.88 -7.86 -0.70
C ALA A 54 -4.70 -8.89 -1.51
N MET A 55 -5.63 -8.43 -2.36
CA MET A 55 -6.49 -9.32 -3.16
C MET A 55 -5.72 -10.04 -4.27
N LYS A 56 -4.69 -9.41 -4.88
CA LYS A 56 -3.79 -10.09 -5.83
C LYS A 56 -3.06 -11.25 -5.16
N LEU A 57 -2.54 -11.06 -3.94
CA LEU A 57 -1.91 -12.15 -3.16
C LEU A 57 -2.92 -13.25 -2.81
N TYR A 58 -4.12 -12.87 -2.39
CA TYR A 58 -5.21 -13.79 -2.09
C TYR A 58 -5.49 -14.72 -3.26
N GLU A 59 -5.72 -14.17 -4.44
CA GLU A 59 -6.02 -14.94 -5.66
C GLU A 59 -4.81 -15.79 -6.09
N TYR A 60 -3.61 -15.21 -6.03
CA TYR A 60 -2.40 -15.93 -6.40
C TYR A 60 -2.18 -17.17 -5.53
N ILE A 61 -2.30 -17.05 -4.20
CA ILE A 61 -2.16 -18.18 -3.27
C ILE A 61 -3.14 -19.30 -3.65
N HIS A 62 -4.41 -18.97 -3.91
CA HIS A 62 -5.42 -19.95 -4.30
C HIS A 62 -5.14 -20.56 -5.67
N SER A 63 -4.73 -19.77 -6.66
CA SER A 63 -4.40 -20.25 -8.02
C SER A 63 -3.24 -21.26 -8.01
N GLN A 64 -2.33 -21.13 -7.05
CA GLN A 64 -1.20 -22.05 -6.87
C GLN A 64 -1.51 -23.26 -5.97
N GLY A 65 -2.77 -23.43 -5.55
CA GLY A 65 -3.23 -24.52 -4.69
C GLY A 65 -2.87 -24.34 -3.21
N GLY A 66 -2.48 -23.13 -2.81
CA GLY A 66 -2.26 -22.76 -1.41
C GLY A 66 -3.57 -22.43 -0.69
N GLN A 67 -3.48 -22.23 0.61
CA GLN A 67 -4.58 -21.78 1.46
C GLN A 67 -4.26 -20.42 2.07
N VAL A 68 -5.17 -19.46 1.93
CA VAL A 68 -5.09 -18.18 2.64
C VAL A 68 -5.45 -18.39 4.11
N LYS A 69 -4.62 -17.82 4.99
CA LYS A 69 -4.82 -17.83 6.45
C LYS A 69 -4.74 -16.40 6.94
N LEU A 70 -5.89 -15.81 7.20
CA LEU A 70 -5.96 -14.45 7.74
C LEU A 70 -5.54 -14.42 9.21
N LYS A 71 -4.78 -13.37 9.57
CA LYS A 71 -4.33 -13.09 10.93
C LYS A 71 -5.00 -11.83 11.46
N ALA A 72 -4.82 -11.56 12.75
CA ALA A 72 -5.23 -10.28 13.32
C ALA A 72 -4.47 -9.13 12.66
N ILE A 73 -5.16 -8.05 12.34
CA ILE A 73 -4.57 -6.80 11.89
C ILE A 73 -4.36 -5.93 13.11
N GLN A 74 -3.15 -5.39 13.26
CA GLN A 74 -2.81 -4.51 14.37
C GLN A 74 -3.57 -3.18 14.28
N GLU A 75 -3.89 -2.58 15.42
CA GLU A 75 -4.46 -1.23 15.48
C GLU A 75 -3.44 -0.21 14.94
N PRO A 76 -3.80 0.61 13.93
CA PRO A 76 -2.94 1.65 13.41
C PRO A 76 -2.94 2.88 14.33
N PRO A 77 -1.94 3.77 14.23
CA PRO A 77 -2.00 5.08 14.85
C PRO A 77 -3.25 5.85 14.37
N ASN A 78 -3.90 6.57 15.29
CA ASN A 78 -5.10 7.35 15.00
C ASN A 78 -4.87 8.88 15.08
N GLU A 79 -3.69 9.30 15.57
CA GLU A 79 -3.34 10.71 15.74
C GLU A 79 -2.00 11.01 15.05
N PHE A 80 -1.97 12.14 14.35
CA PHE A 80 -0.80 12.64 13.64
C PHE A 80 -0.70 14.16 13.84
N LYS A 81 0.50 14.71 13.87
CA LYS A 81 0.71 16.15 14.18
C LYS A 81 0.37 17.04 12.98
N HIS A 82 0.81 16.66 11.78
CA HIS A 82 0.65 17.45 10.56
C HIS A 82 0.90 16.55 9.31
N PRO A 83 0.48 17.00 8.11
CA PRO A 83 0.60 16.19 6.89
C PRO A 83 2.03 15.71 6.57
N LEU A 84 3.05 16.54 6.75
CA LEU A 84 4.44 16.13 6.50
C LEU A 84 4.85 14.91 7.36
N GLU A 85 4.46 14.86 8.65
CA GLU A 85 4.73 13.69 9.49
C GLU A 85 4.01 12.45 8.97
N MET A 86 2.78 12.62 8.46
CA MET A 86 2.00 11.50 7.90
C MET A 86 2.73 10.90 6.70
N PHE A 87 3.15 11.72 5.72
CA PHE A 87 3.89 11.21 4.56
C PHE A 87 5.28 10.66 4.90
N GLN A 88 5.95 11.20 5.90
CA GLN A 88 7.20 10.60 6.39
C GLN A 88 6.97 9.21 7.01
N LYS A 89 5.84 9.00 7.70
CA LYS A 89 5.45 7.69 8.22
C LYS A 89 5.00 6.75 7.11
N THR A 90 4.31 7.26 6.08
CA THR A 90 3.95 6.51 4.88
C THR A 90 5.21 5.99 4.20
N LEU A 91 6.16 6.86 3.86
CA LEU A 91 7.43 6.46 3.24
C LEU A 91 8.20 5.42 4.07
N ALA A 92 8.28 5.59 5.39
CA ALA A 92 8.94 4.61 6.26
C ALA A 92 8.22 3.27 6.25
N HIS A 93 6.88 3.28 6.14
CA HIS A 93 6.08 2.07 6.01
C HIS A 93 6.28 1.41 4.64
N GLU A 94 6.25 2.18 3.54
CA GLU A 94 6.50 1.64 2.19
C GLU A 94 7.90 1.04 2.06
N GLN A 95 8.92 1.65 2.65
CA GLN A 95 10.27 1.07 2.72
C GLN A 95 10.30 -0.27 3.49
N PHE A 96 9.48 -0.42 4.52
CA PHE A 96 9.32 -1.70 5.20
C PHE A 96 8.61 -2.73 4.30
N ILE A 97 7.58 -2.33 3.54
CA ILE A 97 6.91 -3.20 2.55
C ILE A 97 7.87 -3.59 1.44
N THR A 98 8.63 -2.64 0.88
CA THR A 98 9.69 -2.90 -0.11
C THR A 98 10.68 -3.97 0.37
N ALA A 99 11.19 -3.82 1.59
CA ALA A 99 12.10 -4.82 2.17
C ALA A 99 11.44 -6.21 2.25
N SER A 100 10.17 -6.27 2.64
CA SER A 100 9.46 -7.53 2.75
C SER A 100 9.14 -8.18 1.40
N ILE A 101 8.87 -7.38 0.35
CA ILE A 101 8.72 -7.88 -1.03
C ILE A 101 10.06 -8.42 -1.55
N ASN A 102 11.16 -7.73 -1.28
CA ASN A 102 12.50 -8.21 -1.64
C ASN A 102 12.83 -9.55 -0.96
N ASP A 103 12.50 -9.71 0.32
CA ASP A 103 12.66 -10.99 1.04
C ASP A 103 11.84 -12.12 0.40
N LEU A 104 10.61 -11.83 -0.06
CA LEU A 104 9.78 -12.78 -0.80
C LEU A 104 10.41 -13.15 -2.14
N MET A 105 10.97 -12.17 -2.84
CA MET A 105 11.65 -12.39 -4.11
C MET A 105 12.89 -13.29 -3.93
N GLU A 106 13.71 -13.04 -2.91
CA GLU A 106 14.87 -13.87 -2.58
C GLU A 106 14.45 -15.30 -2.18
N LEU A 107 13.34 -15.42 -1.44
CA LEU A 107 12.77 -16.73 -1.11
C LEU A 107 12.35 -17.47 -2.38
N ALA A 108 11.65 -16.81 -3.32
CA ALA A 108 11.22 -17.42 -4.59
C ALA A 108 12.43 -17.90 -5.42
N ILE A 109 13.51 -17.11 -5.45
CA ILE A 109 14.76 -17.47 -6.13
C ILE A 109 15.40 -18.71 -5.48
N SER A 110 15.53 -18.72 -4.14
CA SER A 110 16.16 -19.80 -3.38
C SER A 110 15.40 -21.13 -3.51
N GLU A 111 14.08 -21.07 -3.57
CA GLU A 111 13.19 -22.22 -3.76
C GLU A 111 13.01 -22.64 -5.23
N LYS A 112 13.63 -21.88 -6.16
CA LYS A 112 13.47 -22.06 -7.62
C LYS A 112 12.01 -21.93 -8.08
N ASP A 113 11.21 -21.15 -7.36
CA ASP A 113 9.81 -20.88 -7.67
C ASP A 113 9.71 -19.72 -8.67
N HIS A 114 9.92 -20.04 -9.95
CA HIS A 114 9.93 -19.06 -11.02
C HIS A 114 8.54 -18.42 -11.24
N ALA A 115 7.45 -19.14 -10.95
CA ALA A 115 6.10 -18.60 -11.07
C ALA A 115 5.86 -17.48 -10.04
N THR A 116 6.20 -17.74 -8.77
CA THR A 116 6.11 -16.72 -7.72
C THR A 116 7.06 -15.56 -7.98
N ARG A 117 8.27 -15.81 -8.49
CA ARG A 117 9.20 -14.75 -8.86
C ARG A 117 8.63 -13.82 -9.93
N ILE A 118 7.98 -14.35 -10.97
CA ILE A 118 7.34 -13.55 -12.02
C ILE A 118 6.16 -12.77 -11.45
N PHE A 119 5.33 -13.39 -10.63
CA PHE A 119 4.21 -12.73 -9.95
C PHE A 119 4.67 -11.54 -9.10
N LEU A 120 5.76 -11.70 -8.33
CA LEU A 120 6.29 -10.66 -7.44
C LEU A 120 6.94 -9.49 -8.18
N GLN A 121 7.32 -9.63 -9.46
CA GLN A 121 7.91 -8.52 -10.24
C GLN A 121 7.00 -7.29 -10.31
N TRP A 122 5.68 -7.50 -10.36
CA TRP A 122 4.73 -6.41 -10.33
C TRP A 122 4.84 -5.61 -9.01
N TYR A 123 4.91 -6.30 -7.85
CA TYR A 123 5.08 -5.63 -6.56
C TYR A 123 6.41 -4.88 -6.45
N VAL A 124 7.48 -5.41 -7.03
CA VAL A 124 8.78 -4.71 -7.05
C VAL A 124 8.67 -3.40 -7.83
N SER A 125 7.96 -3.39 -8.97
CA SER A 125 7.74 -2.18 -9.75
C SER A 125 6.84 -1.19 -9.02
N GLU A 126 5.77 -1.68 -8.39
CA GLU A 126 4.83 -0.87 -7.61
C GLU A 126 5.54 -0.15 -6.46
N GLN A 127 6.37 -0.85 -5.69
CA GLN A 127 7.11 -0.23 -4.58
C GLN A 127 8.06 0.90 -5.02
N VAL A 128 8.58 0.85 -6.25
CA VAL A 128 9.37 1.96 -6.80
C VAL A 128 8.48 3.20 -6.98
N GLU A 129 7.25 3.03 -7.51
CA GLU A 129 6.30 4.14 -7.73
C GLU A 129 5.78 4.70 -6.40
N GLU A 130 5.51 3.83 -5.41
CA GLU A 130 5.03 4.23 -4.08
C GLU A 130 6.08 5.09 -3.35
N GLU A 131 7.33 4.65 -3.29
CA GLU A 131 8.40 5.42 -2.64
C GLU A 131 8.71 6.73 -3.40
N GLU A 132 8.65 6.74 -4.74
CA GLU A 132 8.83 7.96 -5.55
C GLU A 132 7.72 8.97 -5.25
N THR A 133 6.46 8.53 -5.27
CA THR A 133 5.29 9.36 -4.98
C THR A 133 5.35 9.98 -3.57
N ASP A 134 5.71 9.19 -2.57
CA ASP A 134 5.85 9.67 -1.20
C ASP A 134 6.97 10.70 -1.07
N ASN A 135 8.13 10.44 -1.69
CA ASN A 135 9.26 11.38 -1.68
C ASN A 135 8.91 12.72 -2.35
N ASP A 136 8.15 12.69 -3.44
CA ASP A 136 7.70 13.90 -4.12
C ASP A 136 6.75 14.72 -3.25
N LEU A 137 5.79 14.09 -2.59
CA LEU A 137 4.86 14.76 -1.67
C LEU A 137 5.56 15.28 -0.42
N ILE A 138 6.52 14.55 0.13
CA ILE A 138 7.36 15.03 1.23
C ILE A 138 8.15 16.27 0.79
N SER A 139 8.69 16.28 -0.41
CA SER A 139 9.44 17.41 -0.96
C SER A 139 8.55 18.65 -1.13
N GLN A 140 7.35 18.49 -1.68
CA GLN A 140 6.36 19.54 -1.81
C GLN A 140 5.94 20.08 -0.44
N LEU A 141 5.64 19.22 0.53
CA LEU A 141 5.26 19.62 1.89
C LEU A 141 6.38 20.37 2.62
N LYS A 142 7.65 19.99 2.40
CA LYS A 142 8.79 20.76 2.91
C LYS A 142 8.90 22.15 2.30
N LEU A 143 8.62 22.30 0.99
CA LEU A 143 8.58 23.60 0.33
C LEU A 143 7.42 24.47 0.81
N VAL A 144 6.26 23.85 1.07
CA VAL A 144 5.10 24.54 1.65
C VAL A 144 5.41 25.06 3.06
N GLY A 145 6.11 24.28 3.88
CA GLY A 145 6.43 24.62 5.28
C GLY A 145 5.15 24.97 6.06
N ASP A 146 5.21 26.04 6.84
CA ASP A 146 4.09 26.52 7.66
C ASP A 146 3.13 27.48 6.90
N ASN A 147 3.18 27.51 5.57
CA ASN A 147 2.32 28.39 4.76
C ASN A 147 0.91 27.77 4.56
N PRO A 148 -0.16 28.30 5.21
CA PRO A 148 -1.50 27.74 5.09
C PRO A 148 -2.07 27.81 3.67
N GLN A 149 -1.70 28.82 2.87
CA GLN A 149 -2.17 28.94 1.48
C GLN A 149 -1.53 27.87 0.60
N GLY A 150 -0.23 27.62 0.76
CA GLY A 150 0.46 26.54 0.08
C GLY A 150 -0.13 25.17 0.43
N LEU A 151 -0.44 24.93 1.71
CA LEU A 151 -1.08 23.70 2.14
C LEU A 151 -2.47 23.51 1.52
N LEU A 152 -3.29 24.56 1.45
CA LEU A 152 -4.61 24.51 0.80
C LEU A 152 -4.52 24.30 -0.72
N MET A 153 -3.46 24.82 -1.38
CA MET A 153 -3.24 24.55 -2.80
C MET A 153 -2.91 23.08 -3.03
N LEU A 154 -2.02 22.51 -2.24
CA LEU A 154 -1.68 21.09 -2.32
C LEU A 154 -2.89 20.20 -1.98
N ASP A 155 -3.68 20.56 -0.96
CA ASP A 155 -4.92 19.85 -0.63
C ASP A 155 -5.89 19.79 -1.83
N ARG A 156 -6.07 20.90 -2.56
CA ARG A 156 -6.91 20.93 -3.76
C ARG A 156 -6.36 20.06 -4.90
N GLU A 157 -5.06 20.03 -5.07
CA GLU A 157 -4.40 19.15 -6.05
C GLU A 157 -4.64 17.68 -5.71
N LEU A 158 -4.42 17.28 -4.46
CA LEU A 158 -4.63 15.92 -4.01
C LEU A 158 -6.10 15.48 -4.05
N ALA A 159 -7.05 16.42 -3.95
CA ALA A 159 -8.47 16.12 -4.13
C ALA A 159 -8.85 15.65 -5.54
N ALA A 160 -8.00 15.92 -6.54
CA ALA A 160 -8.23 15.50 -7.92
C ALA A 160 -7.74 14.06 -8.20
N ARG A 161 -6.99 13.43 -7.28
CA ARG A 161 -6.55 12.03 -7.44
C ARG A 161 -7.75 11.11 -7.48
N MET A 162 -7.83 10.30 -8.53
CA MET A 162 -8.88 9.28 -8.69
C MET A 162 -8.29 7.90 -8.49
N THR A 163 -9.08 6.98 -7.94
CA THR A 163 -8.67 5.56 -7.92
C THR A 163 -8.66 5.01 -9.34
N THR A 164 -7.58 4.34 -9.70
CA THR A 164 -7.41 3.63 -10.97
C THR A 164 -7.61 2.12 -10.81
N VAL A 165 -7.75 1.66 -9.56
CA VAL A 165 -7.92 0.25 -9.22
C VAL A 165 -9.40 -0.09 -8.97
N PRO A 166 -9.81 -1.36 -9.21
CA PRO A 166 -11.16 -1.79 -8.90
C PRO A 166 -11.44 -1.71 -7.40
N THR A 167 -12.64 -1.26 -7.04
CA THR A 167 -13.13 -1.23 -5.65
C THR A 167 -14.13 -2.36 -5.37
N ASP A 168 -14.58 -3.07 -6.40
CA ASP A 168 -15.45 -4.25 -6.34
C ASP A 168 -14.65 -5.50 -6.74
N PHE A 169 -14.34 -6.33 -5.76
CA PHE A 169 -13.60 -7.59 -5.93
C PHE A 169 -14.53 -8.81 -6.10
N SER A 170 -15.85 -8.64 -6.27
CA SER A 170 -16.79 -9.76 -6.38
C SER A 170 -16.56 -10.65 -7.61
N LYS A 171 -15.88 -10.12 -8.62
CA LYS A 171 -15.52 -10.84 -9.86
C LYS A 171 -14.05 -11.23 -9.94
N GLY A 172 -13.34 -11.12 -8.82
CA GLY A 172 -11.88 -11.27 -8.75
C GLY A 172 -11.12 -10.02 -9.15
N VAL A 173 -9.81 -10.08 -8.97
CA VAL A 173 -8.90 -9.03 -9.42
C VAL A 173 -8.67 -9.24 -10.91
N ALA A 174 -9.27 -8.38 -11.75
CA ALA A 174 -8.99 -8.43 -13.17
C ALA A 174 -7.47 -8.33 -13.39
N THR A 175 -6.89 -9.39 -13.92
CA THR A 175 -5.52 -9.35 -14.42
C THR A 175 -5.51 -8.41 -15.62
N THR A 176 -5.24 -7.12 -15.36
CA THR A 176 -4.85 -6.23 -16.43
C THR A 176 -3.46 -6.69 -16.89
N PRO A 177 -3.27 -6.94 -18.19
CA PRO A 177 -2.04 -7.49 -18.72
C PRO A 177 -0.85 -6.58 -18.48
#